data_4bef9e6201e71f91453d08d41baf0df8
#
_entry.id   4bef9e6201e71f91453d08d41baf0df8
#
_cell.length_a   1.000
_cell.length_b   1.000
_cell.length_c   1.000
_cell.angle_alpha   90.00
_cell.angle_beta   90.00
_cell.angle_gamma   90.00
#
_symmetry.space_group_name_H-M   'P 1'
#
loop_
_entity.id
_entity.type
_entity.pdbx_description
1 polymer ?
#
loop_
_entity_poly.entity_id
_entity_poly.type
_entity_poly.pdbx_seq_one_letter_code
_entity_poly.pdbx_strand_id
1 'polypeptide(L)'
;MAHLYNEETISQAINTKWAGKTVHFAKETDSTNSWIKRLAKDGAEHGTLAVAEFQSAGRGRFDRRWEAPEGSSIMMTLLLRPEFSPQYASMLTLVMGMAVAQAAEELGFNVSIKWPNDIVISKKKICGILTEMGTNGVKINYVLIGVGINVNLKEFPEEMQDKATSLILEGGHEYDRNQVIALVMKYFEINYEKFIQTCDFTHLLDDYHRILVNLNQPVRVIDGDRSFEGICRGIDEKGELLVERQNKEVVKVSAGEVSVRGLYSYV
;
A
#
# COMPACT_ATOMS: atom_id res chain seq x y z
N MET A 1 4.36 -27.28 -7.37
CA MET A 1 4.07 -26.92 -8.78
C MET A 1 3.98 -25.41 -8.81
N ALA A 2 4.62 -24.73 -9.77
CA ALA A 2 4.48 -23.29 -9.91
C ALA A 2 3.00 -22.97 -10.25
N HIS A 3 2.38 -22.10 -9.47
CA HIS A 3 1.02 -21.65 -9.75
C HIS A 3 1.04 -20.79 -11.01
N LEU A 4 0.09 -21.05 -11.91
CA LEU A 4 -0.11 -20.20 -13.10
C LEU A 4 -0.47 -18.79 -12.59
N TYR A 5 0.15 -17.77 -13.20
CA TYR A 5 -0.08 -16.37 -12.86
C TYR A 5 -0.40 -15.60 -14.13
N ASN A 6 -1.68 -15.39 -14.35
CA ASN A 6 -2.23 -14.72 -15.52
C ASN A 6 -3.61 -14.14 -15.21
N GLU A 7 -4.22 -13.47 -16.18
CA GLU A 7 -5.53 -12.82 -16.03
C GLU A 7 -6.62 -13.77 -15.55
N GLU A 8 -6.68 -14.97 -16.13
CA GLU A 8 -7.71 -15.97 -15.82
C GLU A 8 -7.58 -16.47 -14.37
N THR A 9 -6.36 -16.87 -13.96
CA THR A 9 -6.14 -17.43 -12.60
C THR A 9 -6.30 -16.37 -11.51
N ILE A 10 -5.92 -15.12 -11.77
CA ILE A 10 -6.14 -14.01 -10.85
C ILE A 10 -7.65 -13.73 -10.72
N SER A 11 -8.36 -13.63 -11.85
CA SER A 11 -9.82 -13.39 -11.87
C SER A 11 -10.61 -14.48 -11.16
N GLN A 12 -10.21 -15.74 -11.32
CA GLN A 12 -10.85 -16.89 -10.64
C GLN A 12 -10.62 -16.88 -9.14
N ALA A 13 -9.46 -16.40 -8.67
CA ALA A 13 -9.14 -16.32 -7.24
C ALA A 13 -9.91 -15.19 -6.53
N ILE A 14 -10.23 -14.09 -7.21
CA ILE A 14 -10.89 -12.93 -6.62
C ILE A 14 -12.39 -13.18 -6.41
N ASN A 15 -12.80 -13.17 -5.13
CA ASN A 15 -14.20 -13.33 -4.72
C ASN A 15 -14.72 -12.10 -3.97
N THR A 16 -14.76 -10.94 -4.65
CA THR A 16 -15.25 -9.66 -4.16
C THR A 16 -16.54 -9.29 -4.89
N LYS A 17 -17.23 -8.23 -4.46
CA LYS A 17 -18.39 -7.68 -5.20
C LYS A 17 -17.95 -6.82 -6.38
N TRP A 18 -16.91 -5.98 -6.17
CA TRP A 18 -16.45 -5.00 -7.18
C TRP A 18 -14.92 -4.87 -7.25
N ALA A 19 -14.17 -4.93 -6.15
CA ALA A 19 -12.74 -4.68 -6.13
C ALA A 19 -11.96 -5.78 -6.89
N GLY A 20 -11.35 -5.43 -8.01
CA GLY A 20 -10.59 -6.38 -8.83
C GLY A 20 -11.44 -7.33 -9.67
N LYS A 21 -12.74 -7.08 -9.87
CA LYS A 21 -13.59 -7.94 -10.73
C LYS A 21 -13.20 -7.90 -12.21
N THR A 22 -12.74 -6.77 -12.69
CA THR A 22 -12.14 -6.63 -14.01
C THR A 22 -10.63 -6.62 -13.82
N VAL A 23 -9.97 -7.67 -14.28
CA VAL A 23 -8.52 -7.83 -14.24
C VAL A 23 -7.93 -7.62 -15.63
N HIS A 24 -6.85 -6.88 -15.71
CA HIS A 24 -5.97 -6.83 -16.88
C HIS A 24 -4.60 -7.31 -16.46
N PHE A 25 -4.04 -8.27 -17.19
CA PHE A 25 -2.71 -8.82 -16.93
C PHE A 25 -1.76 -8.54 -18.10
N ALA A 26 -0.55 -8.13 -17.79
CA ALA A 26 0.54 -7.99 -18.75
C ALA A 26 1.80 -8.73 -18.28
N LYS A 27 2.48 -9.44 -19.20
CA LYS A 27 3.81 -10.00 -18.90
C LYS A 27 4.84 -8.90 -18.61
N GLU A 28 4.76 -7.79 -19.33
CA GLU A 28 5.61 -6.62 -19.15
C GLU A 28 4.83 -5.35 -19.41
N THR A 29 5.09 -4.33 -18.59
CA THR A 29 4.62 -2.95 -18.81
C THR A 29 5.68 -1.97 -18.30
N ASP A 30 5.53 -0.68 -18.64
CA ASP A 30 6.34 0.40 -18.05
C ASP A 30 6.09 0.46 -16.52
N SER A 31 4.85 0.63 -16.12
CA SER A 31 4.40 0.63 -14.73
C SER A 31 2.90 0.35 -14.72
N THR A 32 2.42 -0.42 -13.75
CA THR A 32 0.97 -0.70 -13.58
C THR A 32 0.18 0.59 -13.35
N ASN A 33 0.72 1.57 -12.62
CA ASN A 33 0.10 2.90 -12.47
C ASN A 33 -0.01 3.64 -13.81
N SER A 34 1.05 3.65 -14.62
CA SER A 34 1.03 4.30 -15.93
C SER A 34 0.08 3.59 -16.90
N TRP A 35 0.07 2.28 -16.88
CA TRP A 35 -0.80 1.47 -17.72
C TRP A 35 -2.28 1.67 -17.37
N ILE A 36 -2.67 1.52 -16.09
CA ILE A 36 -4.06 1.69 -15.67
C ILE A 36 -4.54 3.14 -15.84
N LYS A 37 -3.63 4.11 -15.79
CA LYS A 37 -3.93 5.51 -16.13
C LYS A 37 -4.36 5.67 -17.59
N ARG A 38 -3.75 4.90 -18.52
CA ARG A 38 -4.18 4.85 -19.92
C ARG A 38 -5.57 4.20 -20.01
N LEU A 39 -5.77 3.04 -19.39
CA LEU A 39 -7.06 2.37 -19.33
C LEU A 39 -8.17 3.25 -18.71
N ALA A 40 -7.84 4.01 -17.67
CA ALA A 40 -8.79 4.94 -17.03
C ALA A 40 -9.25 6.06 -17.98
N LYS A 41 -8.38 6.54 -18.88
CA LYS A 41 -8.71 7.52 -19.92
C LYS A 41 -9.59 6.88 -21.01
N ASP A 42 -9.41 5.59 -21.28
CA ASP A 42 -10.18 4.81 -22.26
C ASP A 42 -11.49 4.27 -21.67
N GLY A 43 -11.84 4.70 -20.43
CA GLY A 43 -13.16 4.39 -19.84
C GLY A 43 -13.20 3.20 -18.90
N ALA A 44 -12.04 2.63 -18.49
CA ALA A 44 -12.04 1.55 -17.50
C ALA A 44 -12.82 1.94 -16.23
N GLU A 45 -13.57 0.98 -15.71
CA GLU A 45 -14.54 1.18 -14.64
C GLU A 45 -13.90 1.19 -13.25
N HIS A 46 -14.65 1.67 -12.26
CA HIS A 46 -14.31 1.55 -10.83
C HIS A 46 -14.07 0.09 -10.45
N GLY A 47 -12.98 -0.16 -9.71
CA GLY A 47 -12.60 -1.51 -9.28
C GLY A 47 -11.77 -2.29 -10.30
N THR A 48 -11.43 -1.72 -11.47
CA THR A 48 -10.50 -2.36 -12.42
C THR A 48 -9.12 -2.52 -11.82
N LEU A 49 -8.54 -3.72 -11.96
CA LEU A 49 -7.22 -4.10 -11.46
C LEU A 49 -6.26 -4.37 -12.63
N ALA A 50 -5.15 -3.64 -12.70
CA ALA A 50 -4.04 -3.95 -13.59
C ALA A 50 -2.94 -4.67 -12.81
N VAL A 51 -2.47 -5.82 -13.34
CA VAL A 51 -1.41 -6.65 -12.75
C VAL A 51 -0.34 -6.89 -13.80
N ALA A 52 0.92 -6.77 -13.41
CA ALA A 52 2.05 -7.08 -14.28
C ALA A 52 2.99 -8.11 -13.67
N GLU A 53 3.55 -8.99 -14.52
CA GLU A 53 4.62 -9.89 -14.11
C GLU A 53 5.94 -9.14 -13.95
N PHE A 54 6.20 -8.16 -14.83
CA PHE A 54 7.40 -7.34 -14.81
C PHE A 54 7.10 -5.86 -15.13
N GLN A 55 7.80 -4.95 -14.45
CA GLN A 55 7.76 -3.51 -14.72
C GLN A 55 9.14 -3.00 -15.12
N SER A 56 9.28 -2.47 -16.35
CA SER A 56 10.54 -1.89 -16.83
C SER A 56 10.84 -0.50 -16.26
N ALA A 57 9.83 0.19 -15.72
CA ALA A 57 9.93 1.50 -15.09
C ALA A 57 9.01 1.61 -13.85
N GLY A 58 9.07 0.61 -12.96
CA GLY A 58 8.30 0.58 -11.71
C GLY A 58 8.62 1.79 -10.83
N ARG A 59 7.59 2.40 -10.22
CA ARG A 59 7.70 3.65 -9.47
C ARG A 59 7.30 3.48 -8.01
N GLY A 60 7.99 4.19 -7.14
CA GLY A 60 7.66 4.40 -5.74
C GLY A 60 7.56 5.89 -5.42
N ARG A 61 7.40 6.25 -4.15
CA ARG A 61 7.42 7.65 -3.69
C ARG A 61 8.82 8.27 -3.83
N PHE A 62 8.90 9.58 -4.02
CA PHE A 62 10.15 10.35 -4.15
C PHE A 62 11.04 9.85 -5.29
N ASP A 63 10.46 9.56 -6.45
CA ASP A 63 11.15 9.07 -7.66
C ASP A 63 11.99 7.80 -7.44
N ARG A 64 11.75 7.06 -6.34
CA ARG A 64 12.37 5.76 -6.13
C ARG A 64 11.80 4.74 -7.10
N ARG A 65 12.64 3.81 -7.53
CA ARG A 65 12.20 2.69 -8.35
C ARG A 65 11.63 1.56 -7.49
N TRP A 66 10.65 0.87 -8.04
CA TRP A 66 10.22 -0.45 -7.57
C TRP A 66 10.67 -1.49 -8.58
N GLU A 67 11.61 -2.33 -8.18
CA GLU A 67 12.21 -3.35 -9.03
C GLU A 67 12.00 -4.72 -8.40
N ALA A 68 11.57 -5.69 -9.20
CA ALA A 68 11.39 -7.07 -8.77
C ALA A 68 11.57 -8.00 -9.97
N PRO A 69 12.32 -9.12 -9.83
CA PRO A 69 12.43 -10.15 -10.85
C PRO A 69 11.05 -10.79 -11.14
N GLU A 70 10.89 -11.30 -12.36
CA GLU A 70 9.73 -12.12 -12.72
C GLU A 70 9.54 -13.28 -11.73
N GLY A 71 8.30 -13.66 -11.46
CA GLY A 71 7.93 -14.76 -10.57
C GLY A 71 8.01 -14.44 -9.07
N SER A 72 8.55 -13.29 -8.68
CA SER A 72 8.91 -13.05 -7.29
C SER A 72 7.94 -12.17 -6.50
N SER A 73 7.26 -11.26 -7.17
CA SER A 73 6.49 -10.20 -6.50
C SER A 73 5.12 -10.00 -7.13
N ILE A 74 4.25 -9.28 -6.43
CA ILE A 74 3.02 -8.75 -6.99
C ILE A 74 3.26 -7.28 -7.31
N MET A 75 2.95 -6.90 -8.54
CA MET A 75 2.93 -5.52 -9.01
C MET A 75 1.55 -5.27 -9.59
N MET A 76 0.73 -4.52 -8.87
CA MET A 76 -0.65 -4.25 -9.26
C MET A 76 -1.06 -2.82 -9.00
N THR A 77 -2.10 -2.35 -9.70
CA THR A 77 -2.74 -1.06 -9.44
C THR A 77 -4.24 -1.19 -9.55
N LEU A 78 -4.94 -0.73 -8.50
CA LEU A 78 -6.40 -0.66 -8.45
C LEU A 78 -6.87 0.72 -8.88
N LEU A 79 -7.84 0.78 -9.81
CA LEU A 79 -8.51 1.98 -10.26
C LEU A 79 -9.79 2.22 -9.47
N LEU A 80 -9.92 3.41 -8.91
CA LEU A 80 -11.14 3.87 -8.25
C LEU A 80 -11.70 5.12 -8.93
N ARG A 81 -13.03 5.28 -8.89
CA ARG A 81 -13.75 6.48 -9.30
C ARG A 81 -14.68 6.92 -8.17
N PRO A 82 -14.11 7.44 -7.05
CA PRO A 82 -14.91 7.85 -5.93
C PRO A 82 -15.64 9.18 -6.19
N GLU A 83 -16.77 9.37 -5.53
CA GLU A 83 -17.57 10.60 -5.62
C GLU A 83 -17.27 11.61 -4.50
N PHE A 84 -16.42 11.25 -3.53
CA PHE A 84 -16.03 12.14 -2.45
C PHE A 84 -15.02 13.24 -2.89
N SER A 85 -14.80 14.22 -2.01
CA SER A 85 -13.86 15.33 -2.28
C SER A 85 -12.39 14.87 -2.41
N PRO A 86 -11.58 15.49 -3.29
CA PRO A 86 -10.17 15.14 -3.50
C PRO A 86 -9.30 15.12 -2.24
N GLN A 87 -9.63 15.90 -1.23
CA GLN A 87 -8.90 15.95 0.04
C GLN A 87 -8.87 14.60 0.78
N TYR A 88 -9.82 13.70 0.51
CA TYR A 88 -9.89 12.38 1.15
C TYR A 88 -9.10 11.29 0.42
N ALA A 89 -8.64 11.56 -0.81
CA ALA A 89 -8.00 10.55 -1.66
C ALA A 89 -6.68 10.00 -1.10
N SER A 90 -5.91 10.82 -0.37
CA SER A 90 -4.65 10.39 0.25
C SER A 90 -4.83 9.30 1.30
N MET A 91 -5.98 9.29 2.00
CA MET A 91 -6.32 8.27 3.00
C MET A 91 -6.50 6.88 2.40
N LEU A 92 -6.80 6.76 1.11
CA LEU A 92 -6.90 5.46 0.42
C LEU A 92 -5.57 4.69 0.43
N THR A 93 -4.43 5.38 0.58
CA THR A 93 -3.14 4.73 0.84
C THR A 93 -3.16 3.93 2.15
N LEU A 94 -3.72 4.51 3.21
CA LEU A 94 -3.83 3.87 4.52
C LEU A 94 -4.86 2.74 4.51
N VAL A 95 -5.99 2.92 3.81
CA VAL A 95 -7.02 1.88 3.61
C VAL A 95 -6.43 0.66 2.90
N MET A 96 -5.64 0.87 1.84
CA MET A 96 -4.94 -0.21 1.14
C MET A 96 -3.85 -0.84 2.03
N GLY A 97 -3.16 -0.03 2.82
CA GLY A 97 -2.16 -0.52 3.79
C GLY A 97 -2.78 -1.49 4.79
N MET A 98 -3.95 -1.18 5.34
CA MET A 98 -4.70 -2.08 6.20
C MET A 98 -5.09 -3.37 5.48
N ALA A 99 -5.54 -3.27 4.23
CA ALA A 99 -5.93 -4.45 3.44
C ALA A 99 -4.76 -5.41 3.20
N VAL A 100 -3.58 -4.89 2.85
CA VAL A 100 -2.36 -5.71 2.70
C VAL A 100 -1.94 -6.32 4.04
N ALA A 101 -2.02 -5.56 5.14
CA ALA A 101 -1.69 -6.07 6.47
C ALA A 101 -2.64 -7.20 6.88
N GLN A 102 -3.95 -7.01 6.74
CA GLN A 102 -4.96 -8.03 7.05
C GLN A 102 -4.81 -9.29 6.17
N ALA A 103 -4.46 -9.13 4.89
CA ALA A 103 -4.15 -10.25 4.01
C ALA A 103 -2.93 -11.04 4.51
N ALA A 104 -1.88 -10.35 4.96
CA ALA A 104 -0.71 -11.00 5.54
C ALA A 104 -1.01 -11.65 6.91
N GLU A 105 -1.85 -11.04 7.75
CA GLU A 105 -2.34 -11.66 9.00
C GLU A 105 -3.12 -12.96 8.73
N GLU A 106 -3.99 -13.00 7.71
CA GLU A 106 -4.74 -14.21 7.31
C GLU A 106 -3.80 -15.33 6.82
N LEU A 107 -2.63 -14.96 6.26
CA LEU A 107 -1.56 -15.90 5.89
C LEU A 107 -0.66 -16.32 7.07
N GLY A 108 -0.93 -15.84 8.29
CA GLY A 108 -0.25 -16.23 9.51
C GLY A 108 0.94 -15.36 9.92
N PHE A 109 1.13 -14.19 9.29
CA PHE A 109 2.23 -13.29 9.63
C PHE A 109 1.87 -12.29 10.74
N ASN A 110 2.85 -11.99 11.60
CA ASN A 110 2.79 -10.85 12.50
C ASN A 110 3.28 -9.60 11.75
N VAL A 111 2.33 -8.80 11.27
CA VAL A 111 2.55 -7.69 10.37
C VAL A 111 2.26 -6.35 11.03
N SER A 112 2.92 -5.31 10.58
CA SER A 112 2.66 -3.93 11.01
C SER A 112 2.67 -2.96 9.84
N ILE A 113 2.03 -1.79 10.04
CA ILE A 113 2.06 -0.68 9.09
C ILE A 113 3.09 0.33 9.56
N LYS A 114 4.01 0.68 8.68
CA LYS A 114 4.85 1.87 8.83
C LYS A 114 4.18 3.00 8.03
N TRP A 115 3.62 3.95 8.77
CA TRP A 115 2.94 5.09 8.17
C TRP A 115 3.85 5.87 7.21
N PRO A 116 3.34 6.33 6.05
CA PRO A 116 1.94 6.20 5.62
C PRO A 116 1.70 5.04 4.65
N ASN A 117 2.70 4.37 4.11
CA ASN A 117 2.56 3.59 2.88
C ASN A 117 3.38 2.29 2.81
N ASP A 118 4.03 1.89 3.89
CA ASP A 118 4.85 0.69 3.90
C ASP A 118 4.28 -0.36 4.87
N ILE A 119 4.27 -1.63 4.45
CA ILE A 119 3.90 -2.76 5.30
C ILE A 119 5.18 -3.51 5.64
N VAL A 120 5.31 -3.88 6.92
CA VAL A 120 6.53 -4.48 7.46
C VAL A 120 6.24 -5.77 8.22
N ILE A 121 7.15 -6.75 8.08
CA ILE A 121 7.26 -7.94 8.92
C ILE A 121 8.67 -7.93 9.50
N SER A 122 8.86 -8.29 10.77
CA SER A 122 10.16 -8.28 11.45
C SER A 122 10.91 -6.94 11.27
N LYS A 123 10.16 -5.82 11.22
CA LYS A 123 10.66 -4.45 10.96
C LYS A 123 11.26 -4.21 9.57
N LYS A 124 11.10 -5.16 8.64
CA LYS A 124 11.56 -5.06 7.25
C LYS A 124 10.37 -4.93 6.30
N LYS A 125 10.54 -4.13 5.27
CA LYS A 125 9.48 -3.83 4.30
C LYS A 125 9.16 -5.03 3.42
N ILE A 126 7.87 -5.41 3.36
CA ILE A 126 7.33 -6.38 2.40
C ILE A 126 6.51 -5.72 1.31
N CYS A 127 5.93 -4.54 1.59
CA CYS A 127 5.05 -3.87 0.62
C CYS A 127 5.26 -2.36 0.64
N GLY A 128 5.12 -1.75 -0.54
CA GLY A 128 5.02 -0.32 -0.74
C GLY A 128 3.79 0.06 -1.55
N ILE A 129 3.14 1.16 -1.17
CA ILE A 129 1.93 1.66 -1.82
C ILE A 129 2.19 3.04 -2.38
N LEU A 130 1.72 3.28 -3.62
CA LEU A 130 1.80 4.57 -4.31
C LEU A 130 0.43 4.96 -4.84
N THR A 131 -0.20 5.94 -4.22
CA THR A 131 -1.49 6.48 -4.66
C THR A 131 -1.30 7.72 -5.51
N GLU A 132 -1.92 7.74 -6.68
CA GLU A 132 -1.96 8.87 -7.61
C GLU A 132 -3.41 9.24 -7.90
N MET A 133 -3.69 10.50 -8.14
CA MET A 133 -5.04 10.99 -8.41
C MET A 133 -5.04 11.87 -9.67
N GLY A 134 -6.07 11.72 -10.49
CA GLY A 134 -6.39 12.66 -11.56
C GLY A 134 -7.68 13.41 -11.26
N THR A 135 -7.66 14.73 -11.45
CA THR A 135 -8.83 15.59 -11.23
C THR A 135 -9.18 16.40 -12.48
N ASN A 136 -10.41 16.85 -12.56
CA ASN A 136 -10.84 17.87 -13.51
C ASN A 136 -11.35 19.09 -12.71
N GLY A 137 -10.44 19.88 -12.16
CA GLY A 137 -10.76 20.99 -11.27
C GLY A 137 -11.15 20.48 -9.89
N VAL A 138 -12.45 20.45 -9.55
CA VAL A 138 -12.96 20.13 -8.21
C VAL A 138 -13.34 18.65 -7.99
N LYS A 139 -13.45 17.87 -9.07
CA LYS A 139 -13.87 16.46 -8.99
C LYS A 139 -12.72 15.51 -9.27
N ILE A 140 -12.76 14.36 -8.59
CA ILE A 140 -11.87 13.23 -8.87
C ILE A 140 -12.34 12.56 -10.17
N ASN A 141 -11.43 12.42 -11.14
CA ASN A 141 -11.66 11.59 -12.31
C ASN A 141 -11.34 10.12 -12.01
N TYR A 142 -10.25 9.90 -11.27
CA TYR A 142 -9.80 8.59 -10.83
C TYR A 142 -8.80 8.72 -9.67
N VAL A 143 -8.73 7.66 -8.87
CA VAL A 143 -7.62 7.39 -7.96
C VAL A 143 -6.99 6.06 -8.37
N LEU A 144 -5.67 6.03 -8.47
CA LEU A 144 -4.87 4.85 -8.79
C LEU A 144 -4.09 4.46 -7.55
N ILE A 145 -4.26 3.22 -7.08
CA ILE A 145 -3.56 2.72 -5.90
C ILE A 145 -2.61 1.62 -6.37
N GLY A 146 -1.35 2.00 -6.61
CA GLY A 146 -0.26 1.07 -6.94
C GLY A 146 0.23 0.33 -5.70
N VAL A 147 0.37 -0.97 -5.80
CA VAL A 147 0.80 -1.87 -4.71
C VAL A 147 1.88 -2.79 -5.22
N GLY A 148 3.05 -2.74 -4.57
CA GLY A 148 4.13 -3.70 -4.77
C GLY A 148 4.29 -4.57 -3.54
N ILE A 149 4.23 -5.91 -3.66
CA ILE A 149 4.39 -6.84 -2.55
C ILE A 149 5.50 -7.83 -2.87
N ASN A 150 6.51 -7.92 -2.01
CA ASN A 150 7.56 -8.94 -2.07
C ASN A 150 6.97 -10.28 -1.57
N VAL A 151 6.65 -11.19 -2.48
CA VAL A 151 6.03 -12.49 -2.13
C VAL A 151 7.09 -13.59 -2.10
N ASN A 152 7.62 -13.95 -3.26
CA ASN A 152 8.55 -15.08 -3.43
C ASN A 152 9.99 -14.63 -3.78
N LEU A 153 10.34 -13.40 -3.45
CA LEU A 153 11.68 -12.87 -3.65
C LEU A 153 12.63 -13.45 -2.59
N LYS A 154 13.62 -14.23 -3.04
CA LYS A 154 14.53 -15.00 -2.18
C LYS A 154 15.75 -14.22 -1.73
N GLU A 155 16.14 -13.19 -2.49
CA GLU A 155 17.35 -12.41 -2.24
C GLU A 155 17.10 -10.92 -2.47
N PHE A 156 17.78 -10.09 -1.71
CA PHE A 156 17.78 -8.63 -1.85
C PHE A 156 19.22 -8.14 -2.01
N PRO A 157 19.46 -7.03 -2.74
CA PRO A 157 20.76 -6.36 -2.75
C PRO A 157 21.25 -6.09 -1.32
N GLU A 158 22.55 -6.13 -1.10
CA GLU A 158 23.16 -6.03 0.24
C GLU A 158 22.66 -4.80 1.03
N GLU A 159 22.55 -3.65 0.37
CA GLU A 159 22.08 -2.40 0.96
C GLU A 159 20.59 -2.42 1.37
N MET A 160 19.84 -3.43 0.92
CA MET A 160 18.40 -3.60 1.21
C MET A 160 18.11 -4.72 2.22
N GLN A 161 19.04 -5.62 2.49
CA GLN A 161 18.82 -6.82 3.33
C GLN A 161 18.34 -6.49 4.75
N ASP A 162 18.77 -5.36 5.30
CA ASP A 162 18.33 -4.89 6.63
C ASP A 162 17.00 -4.09 6.60
N LYS A 163 16.50 -3.76 5.41
CA LYS A 163 15.33 -2.86 5.23
C LYS A 163 14.15 -3.53 4.56
N ALA A 164 14.37 -4.61 3.82
CA ALA A 164 13.35 -5.31 3.06
C ALA A 164 13.36 -6.81 3.33
N THR A 165 12.21 -7.43 3.19
CA THR A 165 12.00 -8.88 3.27
C THR A 165 10.85 -9.28 2.34
N SER A 166 10.52 -10.56 2.31
CA SER A 166 9.43 -11.12 1.51
C SER A 166 8.68 -12.20 2.29
N LEU A 167 7.49 -12.55 1.82
CA LEU A 167 6.69 -13.59 2.48
C LEU A 167 7.42 -14.94 2.52
N ILE A 168 8.14 -15.32 1.44
CA ILE A 168 8.91 -16.57 1.42
C ILE A 168 10.05 -16.60 2.44
N LEU A 169 10.75 -15.47 2.65
CA LEU A 169 11.84 -15.38 3.63
C LEU A 169 11.33 -15.45 5.08
N GLU A 170 10.16 -14.88 5.34
CA GLU A 170 9.56 -14.88 6.67
C GLU A 170 8.78 -16.17 6.98
N GLY A 171 8.16 -16.79 5.95
CA GLY A 171 7.32 -17.98 6.10
C GLY A 171 7.98 -19.29 5.72
N GLY A 172 9.14 -19.28 5.05
CA GLY A 172 9.92 -20.47 4.72
C GLY A 172 9.39 -21.32 3.55
N HIS A 173 8.34 -20.88 2.84
CA HIS A 173 7.77 -21.57 1.68
C HIS A 173 7.21 -20.58 0.65
N GLU A 174 6.95 -21.06 -0.56
CA GLU A 174 6.36 -20.23 -1.62
C GLU A 174 4.87 -19.99 -1.37
N TYR A 175 4.41 -18.77 -1.68
CA TYR A 175 3.02 -18.34 -1.59
C TYR A 175 2.41 -18.17 -2.97
N ASP A 176 1.15 -18.58 -3.13
CA ASP A 176 0.38 -18.34 -4.35
C ASP A 176 0.03 -16.85 -4.46
N ARG A 177 0.62 -16.18 -5.46
CA ARG A 177 0.38 -14.75 -5.71
C ARG A 177 -1.08 -14.44 -6.04
N ASN A 178 -1.82 -15.38 -6.68
CA ASN A 178 -3.25 -15.20 -6.96
C ASN A 178 -4.05 -15.12 -5.66
N GLN A 179 -3.74 -16.00 -4.69
CA GLN A 179 -4.37 -15.99 -3.37
C GLN A 179 -4.05 -14.70 -2.61
N VAL A 180 -2.81 -14.23 -2.64
CA VAL A 180 -2.41 -12.97 -1.97
C VAL A 180 -3.19 -11.79 -2.56
N ILE A 181 -3.29 -11.69 -3.89
CA ILE A 181 -4.10 -10.64 -4.56
C ILE A 181 -5.57 -10.72 -4.12
N ALA A 182 -6.15 -11.92 -4.14
CA ALA A 182 -7.54 -12.12 -3.75
C ALA A 182 -7.83 -11.67 -2.32
N LEU A 183 -6.94 -12.00 -1.38
CA LEU A 183 -7.04 -11.54 0.01
C LEU A 183 -6.92 -10.02 0.14
N VAL A 184 -5.98 -9.40 -0.56
CA VAL A 184 -5.83 -7.94 -0.56
C VAL A 184 -7.08 -7.26 -1.10
N MET A 185 -7.66 -7.76 -2.22
CA MET A 185 -8.89 -7.19 -2.78
C MET A 185 -10.08 -7.38 -1.84
N LYS A 186 -10.21 -8.55 -1.20
CA LYS A 186 -11.25 -8.84 -0.18
C LYS A 186 -11.20 -7.81 0.95
N TYR A 187 -10.04 -7.63 1.57
CA TYR A 187 -9.91 -6.71 2.69
C TYR A 187 -9.97 -5.24 2.26
N PHE A 188 -9.51 -4.92 1.06
CA PHE A 188 -9.65 -3.56 0.54
C PHE A 188 -11.12 -3.18 0.36
N GLU A 189 -11.93 -4.06 -0.25
CA GLU A 189 -13.37 -3.82 -0.41
C GLU A 189 -14.06 -3.59 0.95
N ILE A 190 -13.79 -4.44 1.95
CA ILE A 190 -14.36 -4.30 3.29
C ILE A 190 -13.96 -2.97 3.95
N ASN A 191 -12.68 -2.62 3.89
CA ASN A 191 -12.18 -1.39 4.52
C ASN A 191 -12.66 -0.14 3.77
N TYR A 192 -12.72 -0.20 2.43
CA TYR A 192 -13.23 0.88 1.61
C TYR A 192 -14.71 1.14 1.88
N GLU A 193 -15.53 0.10 2.00
CA GLU A 193 -16.96 0.23 2.35
C GLU A 193 -17.16 0.87 3.74
N LYS A 194 -16.28 0.62 4.72
CA LYS A 194 -16.28 1.32 6.01
C LYS A 194 -15.85 2.78 5.86
N PHE A 195 -14.75 3.02 5.10
CA PHE A 195 -14.18 4.35 4.91
C PHE A 195 -15.17 5.32 4.24
N ILE A 196 -15.90 4.89 3.20
CA ILE A 196 -16.81 5.78 2.46
C ILE A 196 -18.05 6.22 3.26
N GLN A 197 -18.35 5.57 4.39
CA GLN A 197 -19.51 5.95 5.24
C GLN A 197 -19.30 7.32 5.88
N THR A 198 -18.07 7.65 6.25
CA THR A 198 -17.70 8.91 6.91
C THR A 198 -16.68 9.72 6.10
N CYS A 199 -16.06 9.13 5.08
CA CYS A 199 -14.91 9.65 4.34
C CYS A 199 -13.72 10.01 5.26
N ASP A 200 -13.56 9.27 6.36
CA ASP A 200 -12.47 9.39 7.32
C ASP A 200 -12.15 8.02 7.97
N PHE A 201 -11.23 8.01 8.94
CA PHE A 201 -10.81 6.80 9.64
C PHE A 201 -11.64 6.43 10.87
N THR A 202 -12.77 7.10 11.16
CA THR A 202 -13.60 6.85 12.34
C THR A 202 -13.86 5.35 12.58
N HIS A 203 -14.21 4.60 11.52
CA HIS A 203 -14.51 3.17 11.62
C HIS A 203 -13.30 2.23 11.47
N LEU A 204 -12.10 2.77 11.28
CA LEU A 204 -10.87 2.03 11.00
C LEU A 204 -9.74 2.36 11.99
N LEU A 205 -9.91 3.39 12.82
CA LEU A 205 -8.84 3.99 13.62
C LEU A 205 -8.23 3.01 14.62
N ASP A 206 -9.05 2.28 15.38
CA ASP A 206 -8.59 1.34 16.39
C ASP A 206 -7.83 0.15 15.74
N ASP A 207 -8.37 -0.38 14.63
CA ASP A 207 -7.72 -1.45 13.86
C ASP A 207 -6.39 -0.98 13.30
N TYR A 208 -6.31 0.28 12.81
CA TYR A 208 -5.07 0.85 12.30
C TYR A 208 -4.03 1.03 13.41
N HIS A 209 -4.44 1.58 14.57
CA HIS A 209 -3.54 1.79 15.71
C HIS A 209 -2.96 0.46 16.22
N ARG A 210 -3.75 -0.62 16.23
CA ARG A 210 -3.30 -1.96 16.66
C ARG A 210 -2.07 -2.44 15.89
N ILE A 211 -1.98 -2.11 14.62
CA ILE A 211 -0.90 -2.57 13.73
C ILE A 211 0.10 -1.46 13.33
N LEU A 212 -0.03 -0.26 13.88
CA LEU A 212 0.92 0.83 13.62
C LEU A 212 2.24 0.59 14.36
N VAL A 213 3.31 0.32 13.62
CA VAL A 213 4.61 -0.12 14.17
C VAL A 213 5.27 0.92 15.09
N ASN A 214 5.03 2.20 14.83
CA ASN A 214 5.64 3.29 15.60
C ASN A 214 4.74 3.83 16.73
N LEU A 215 3.59 3.23 17.02
CA LEU A 215 2.70 3.72 18.08
C LEU A 215 3.44 3.76 19.43
N ASN A 216 3.42 4.94 20.07
CA ASN A 216 4.13 5.25 21.31
C ASN A 216 5.67 5.07 21.25
N GLN A 217 6.24 5.06 20.04
CA GLN A 217 7.68 4.98 19.82
C GLN A 217 8.25 6.34 19.40
N PRO A 218 9.54 6.60 19.69
CA PRO A 218 10.23 7.78 19.20
C PRO A 218 10.42 7.71 17.69
N VAL A 219 10.09 8.80 17.01
CA VAL A 219 10.18 8.93 15.55
C VAL A 219 10.87 10.23 15.16
N ARG A 220 11.49 10.20 13.98
CA ARG A 220 11.97 11.38 13.28
C ARG A 220 11.09 11.64 12.06
N VAL A 221 10.50 12.81 11.99
CA VAL A 221 9.75 13.32 10.84
C VAL A 221 10.70 14.14 9.98
N ILE A 222 10.74 13.82 8.68
CA ILE A 222 11.59 14.49 7.69
C ILE A 222 10.66 15.08 6.62
N ASP A 223 10.66 16.42 6.52
CA ASP A 223 9.83 17.21 5.59
C ASP A 223 10.76 18.15 4.81
N GLY A 224 11.20 17.72 3.61
CA GLY A 224 12.24 18.39 2.86
C GLY A 224 13.50 18.58 3.69
N ASP A 225 13.97 19.82 3.83
CA ASP A 225 15.15 20.19 4.64
C ASP A 225 14.85 20.33 6.15
N ARG A 226 13.59 20.18 6.55
CA ARG A 226 13.16 20.27 7.96
C ARG A 226 13.03 18.88 8.54
N SER A 227 13.52 18.73 9.76
CA SER A 227 13.29 17.52 10.53
C SER A 227 13.04 17.86 11.99
N PHE A 228 12.20 17.05 12.63
CA PHE A 228 12.00 17.11 14.08
C PHE A 228 11.76 15.71 14.64
N GLU A 229 11.97 15.57 15.94
CA GLU A 229 11.77 14.32 16.67
C GLU A 229 10.62 14.44 17.65
N GLY A 230 9.98 13.32 17.95
CA GLY A 230 8.90 13.24 18.92
C GLY A 230 8.44 11.82 19.14
N ILE A 231 7.39 11.65 19.91
CA ILE A 231 6.74 10.35 20.14
C ILE A 231 5.51 10.25 19.24
N CYS A 232 5.44 9.19 18.45
CA CYS A 232 4.24 8.89 17.65
C CYS A 232 3.07 8.54 18.59
N ARG A 233 1.96 9.26 18.48
CA ARG A 233 0.73 9.04 19.26
C ARG A 233 -0.41 8.40 18.46
N GLY A 234 -0.11 7.90 17.27
CA GLY A 234 -1.09 7.30 16.37
C GLY A 234 -1.39 8.19 15.19
N ILE A 235 -2.56 7.99 14.59
CA ILE A 235 -3.13 8.86 13.57
C ILE A 235 -4.46 9.44 14.07
N ASP A 236 -4.90 10.54 13.48
CA ASP A 236 -6.26 11.04 13.70
C ASP A 236 -7.25 10.49 12.64
N GLU A 237 -8.52 10.89 12.74
CA GLU A 237 -9.56 10.46 11.81
C GLU A 237 -9.27 10.88 10.36
N LYS A 238 -8.43 11.89 10.14
CA LYS A 238 -7.99 12.32 8.80
C LYS A 238 -6.77 11.56 8.28
N GLY A 239 -6.28 10.55 9.04
CA GLY A 239 -5.11 9.79 8.70
C GLY A 239 -3.79 10.54 8.88
N GLU A 240 -3.80 11.72 9.52
CA GLU A 240 -2.60 12.49 9.84
C GLU A 240 -1.87 11.87 11.03
N LEU A 241 -0.55 11.72 10.93
CA LEU A 241 0.25 11.18 12.02
C LEU A 241 0.37 12.21 13.15
N LEU A 242 0.07 11.80 14.38
CA LEU A 242 0.18 12.61 15.59
C LEU A 242 1.55 12.41 16.22
N VAL A 243 2.35 13.47 16.31
CA VAL A 243 3.70 13.41 16.89
C VAL A 243 3.80 14.40 18.05
N GLU A 244 3.95 13.88 19.28
CA GLU A 244 4.14 14.66 20.50
C GLU A 244 5.61 15.07 20.63
N ARG A 245 5.91 16.36 20.64
CA ARG A 245 7.23 16.92 20.86
C ARG A 245 7.60 16.92 22.35
N GLN A 246 8.87 17.21 22.66
CA GLN A 246 9.37 17.30 24.04
C GLN A 246 8.61 18.32 24.90
N ASN A 247 8.14 19.42 24.30
CA ASN A 247 7.32 20.45 24.96
C ASN A 247 5.85 20.06 25.15
N LYS A 248 5.47 18.79 24.89
CA LYS A 248 4.10 18.25 24.93
C LYS A 248 3.15 18.77 23.85
N GLU A 249 3.63 19.57 22.92
CA GLU A 249 2.87 19.97 21.74
C GLU A 249 2.68 18.76 20.83
N VAL A 250 1.45 18.51 20.38
CA VAL A 250 1.14 17.48 19.37
C VAL A 250 1.07 18.12 18.00
N VAL A 251 1.97 17.71 17.13
CA VAL A 251 2.03 18.16 15.73
C VAL A 251 1.33 17.12 14.86
N LYS A 252 0.45 17.58 13.96
CA LYS A 252 -0.19 16.75 12.92
C LYS A 252 0.69 16.75 11.67
N VAL A 253 0.95 15.56 11.15
CA VAL A 253 1.79 15.34 9.98
C VAL A 253 0.96 14.70 8.88
N SER A 254 0.76 15.43 7.78
CA SER A 254 0.02 14.93 6.62
C SER A 254 0.89 14.02 5.74
N ALA A 255 0.28 13.04 5.08
CA ALA A 255 0.96 12.02 4.25
C ALA A 255 1.44 12.53 2.87
N GLY A 256 1.90 13.77 2.79
CA GLY A 256 2.44 14.38 1.55
C GLY A 256 3.88 13.95 1.25
N GLU A 257 4.79 14.91 1.16
CA GLU A 257 6.21 14.69 0.86
C GLU A 257 7.05 14.34 2.11
N VAL A 258 6.41 13.82 3.15
CA VAL A 258 7.04 13.54 4.44
C VAL A 258 7.49 12.09 4.55
N SER A 259 8.66 11.87 5.17
CA SER A 259 9.18 10.56 5.56
C SER A 259 9.22 10.45 7.08
N VAL A 260 8.73 9.34 7.62
CA VAL A 260 8.82 9.03 9.06
C VAL A 260 9.72 7.81 9.25
N ARG A 261 10.64 7.91 10.21
CA ARG A 261 11.58 6.83 10.52
C ARG A 261 11.69 6.66 12.04
N GLY A 262 12.02 5.46 12.50
CA GLY A 262 12.54 5.26 13.83
C GLY A 262 13.87 6.02 14.02
N LEU A 263 14.24 6.36 15.25
CA LEU A 263 15.45 7.15 15.49
C LEU A 263 16.74 6.43 15.07
N TYR A 264 16.74 5.08 15.17
CA TYR A 264 17.94 4.26 14.97
C TYR A 264 17.75 3.15 13.92
N SER A 265 16.59 3.06 13.27
CA SER A 265 16.25 1.97 12.36
C SER A 265 15.35 2.43 11.22
N TYR A 266 15.03 1.51 10.29
CA TYR A 266 14.07 1.77 9.22
C TYR A 266 12.65 2.06 9.74
N VAL A 267 12.25 1.41 10.82
CA VAL A 267 10.98 1.60 11.52
C VAL A 267 11.21 2.11 12.93
#